data_cbdc5dce9c8b54ef468553ca3ccaeb5d
#
_entry.id   cbdc5dce9c8b54ef468553ca3ccaeb5d
#
_cell.length_a   1.000
_cell.length_b   1.000
_cell.length_c   1.000
_cell.angle_alpha   90.00
_cell.angle_beta   90.00
_cell.angle_gamma   90.00
#
_symmetry.space_group_name_H-M   'P 1'
#
loop_
_entity.id
_entity.type
_entity.pdbx_description
1 polymer ?
#
loop_
_entity_poly.entity_id
_entity_poly.type
_entity_poly.pdbx_seq_one_letter_code
_entity_poly.pdbx_strand_id
1 'polypeptide(L)'
;MEGQTEKTTQTAKKGKTEPGRGWVTRFFYPIIYGILSVALRLYHWPRFRGKENLPEGPCVLCGNHSGFADPLWVFQLLGPKILPWTMAKKSVMDTPVLGPFLRTFRAFPVDRDNVDLAAIKKALSVLKNGEKLLIFPEGTRVKKGKKSEPKSGAVLLAQRAGVPLVPVYITHGRKPFQPIKVVMGEAYTPEWSCRRPDAAELEEKTTELMAKVYDLGK
;
A
#
# COMPACT_ATOMS: atom_id res chain seq x y z
N MET A 1 -43.31 35.03 -14.52
CA MET A 1 -42.68 34.63 -13.23
C MET A 1 -41.58 33.64 -13.55
N GLU A 2 -40.36 34.20 -13.63
CA GLU A 2 -39.17 33.50 -14.05
C GLU A 2 -38.57 32.74 -12.88
N GLY A 3 -38.44 31.44 -13.04
CA GLY A 3 -37.72 30.58 -12.09
C GLY A 3 -36.24 30.48 -12.47
N GLN A 4 -35.38 31.11 -11.71
CA GLN A 4 -33.94 31.07 -11.87
C GLN A 4 -33.40 29.70 -11.41
N THR A 5 -32.83 28.96 -12.36
CA THR A 5 -32.07 27.74 -12.11
C THR A 5 -30.65 28.13 -11.67
N GLU A 6 -30.39 28.02 -10.36
CA GLU A 6 -29.05 28.19 -9.78
C GLU A 6 -28.15 27.03 -10.20
N LYS A 7 -27.23 27.30 -11.12
CA LYS A 7 -26.11 26.40 -11.45
C LYS A 7 -25.08 26.46 -10.34
N THR A 8 -25.10 25.46 -9.44
CA THR A 8 -24.02 25.25 -8.46
C THR A 8 -22.76 24.81 -9.19
N THR A 9 -21.90 25.76 -9.49
CA THR A 9 -20.55 25.51 -10.01
C THR A 9 -19.68 24.98 -8.85
N GLN A 10 -19.51 23.69 -8.77
CA GLN A 10 -18.50 23.09 -7.89
C GLN A 10 -17.11 23.44 -8.43
N THR A 11 -16.52 24.50 -7.89
CA THR A 11 -15.11 24.81 -8.05
C THR A 11 -14.29 23.70 -7.39
N ALA A 12 -13.67 22.85 -8.20
CA ALA A 12 -12.66 21.89 -7.77
C ALA A 12 -11.55 22.64 -7.02
N LYS A 13 -11.49 22.46 -5.70
CA LYS A 13 -10.40 22.98 -4.87
C LYS A 13 -9.10 22.35 -5.36
N LYS A 14 -8.28 23.15 -6.03
CA LYS A 14 -6.88 22.87 -6.36
C LYS A 14 -6.20 22.31 -5.13
N GLY A 15 -5.81 21.02 -5.18
CA GLY A 15 -5.19 20.31 -4.07
C GLY A 15 -3.99 21.08 -3.52
N LYS A 16 -3.99 21.32 -2.23
CA LYS A 16 -2.83 21.85 -1.51
C LYS A 16 -1.67 20.89 -1.74
N THR A 17 -0.62 21.41 -2.37
CA THR A 17 0.67 20.74 -2.50
C THR A 17 1.11 20.24 -1.13
N GLU A 18 1.35 18.92 -1.06
CA GLU A 18 1.75 18.19 0.12
C GLU A 18 2.94 18.80 0.87
N PRO A 19 2.86 18.96 2.20
CA PRO A 19 4.05 19.11 3.02
C PRO A 19 4.67 17.72 3.17
N GLY A 20 5.64 17.36 2.35
CA GLY A 20 6.19 16.07 2.68
C GLY A 20 7.16 15.38 1.76
N ARG A 21 7.46 15.87 0.59
CA ARG A 21 8.75 15.56 0.01
C ARG A 21 9.70 16.67 0.42
N GLY A 22 10.38 16.54 1.56
CA GLY A 22 11.53 17.38 1.86
C GLY A 22 12.45 17.39 0.63
N TRP A 23 13.16 18.48 0.36
CA TRP A 23 14.06 18.60 -0.78
C TRP A 23 15.01 17.37 -0.91
N VAL A 24 15.41 16.77 0.21
CA VAL A 24 16.20 15.54 0.29
C VAL A 24 15.48 14.37 -0.41
N THR A 25 14.22 14.09 -0.06
CA THR A 25 13.46 13.00 -0.68
C THR A 25 13.20 13.26 -2.16
N ARG A 26 12.95 14.52 -2.53
CA ARG A 26 12.69 14.90 -3.93
C ARG A 26 13.92 14.72 -4.81
N PHE A 27 15.12 15.00 -4.27
CA PHE A 27 16.36 14.91 -5.00
C PHE A 27 16.95 13.50 -4.98
N PHE A 28 17.05 12.87 -3.81
CA PHE A 28 17.72 11.58 -3.66
C PHE A 28 16.84 10.37 -4.03
N TYR A 29 15.52 10.47 -3.87
CA TYR A 29 14.64 9.35 -4.18
C TYR A 29 14.76 8.82 -5.62
N PRO A 30 14.76 9.65 -6.69
CA PRO A 30 14.91 9.16 -8.05
C PRO A 30 16.26 8.46 -8.28
N ILE A 31 17.33 8.96 -7.65
CA ILE A 31 18.68 8.37 -7.76
C ILE A 31 18.70 7.02 -7.07
N ILE A 32 18.26 6.96 -5.81
CA ILE A 32 18.19 5.71 -5.04
C ILE A 32 17.27 4.71 -5.74
N TYR A 33 16.11 5.17 -6.23
CA TYR A 33 15.21 4.34 -7.02
C TYR A 33 15.90 3.77 -8.25
N GLY A 34 16.64 4.57 -9.01
CA GLY A 34 17.38 4.12 -10.19
C GLY A 34 18.42 3.05 -9.86
N ILE A 35 19.25 3.30 -8.84
CA ILE A 35 20.28 2.35 -8.39
C ILE A 35 19.64 1.02 -7.93
N LEU A 36 18.61 1.11 -7.08
CA LEU A 36 17.88 -0.07 -6.59
C LEU A 36 17.20 -0.82 -7.74
N SER A 37 16.64 -0.09 -8.72
CA SER A 37 16.02 -0.71 -9.89
C SER A 37 17.00 -1.56 -10.69
N VAL A 38 18.20 -1.04 -10.93
CA VAL A 38 19.24 -1.77 -11.64
C VAL A 38 19.68 -2.97 -10.82
N ALA A 39 20.02 -2.77 -9.54
CA ALA A 39 20.46 -3.85 -8.66
C ALA A 39 19.41 -4.98 -8.53
N LEU A 40 18.15 -4.61 -8.32
CA LEU A 40 17.07 -5.59 -8.20
C LEU A 40 16.82 -6.32 -9.52
N ARG A 41 16.94 -5.66 -10.67
CA ARG A 41 16.80 -6.29 -11.99
C ARG A 41 17.96 -7.22 -12.34
N LEU A 42 19.15 -6.92 -11.90
CA LEU A 42 20.33 -7.81 -12.04
C LEU A 42 20.23 -9.01 -11.11
N TYR A 43 19.68 -8.83 -9.91
CA TYR A 43 19.55 -9.90 -8.93
C TYR A 43 18.33 -10.82 -9.19
N HIS A 44 17.26 -10.27 -9.76
CA HIS A 44 16.06 -10.98 -10.16
C HIS A 44 15.54 -10.42 -11.48
N TRP A 45 14.94 -11.24 -12.33
CA TRP A 45 14.27 -10.79 -13.57
C TRP A 45 12.78 -10.52 -13.28
N PRO A 46 12.40 -9.29 -12.84
CA PRO A 46 11.04 -9.02 -12.44
C PRO A 46 10.11 -8.95 -13.66
N ARG A 47 8.95 -9.59 -13.53
CA ARG A 47 7.83 -9.49 -14.46
C ARG A 47 6.71 -8.71 -13.79
N PHE A 48 6.47 -7.49 -14.23
CA PHE A 48 5.44 -6.60 -13.71
C PHE A 48 4.19 -6.67 -14.59
N ARG A 49 3.00 -6.78 -13.98
CA ARG A 49 1.70 -6.77 -14.67
C ARG A 49 0.65 -6.03 -13.85
N GLY A 50 -0.37 -5.48 -14.53
CA GLY A 50 -1.54 -4.89 -13.91
C GLY A 50 -1.31 -3.47 -13.36
N LYS A 51 -0.26 -2.75 -13.77
CA LYS A 51 -0.04 -1.36 -13.34
C LYS A 51 -1.18 -0.44 -13.75
N GLU A 52 -1.82 -0.73 -14.85
CA GLU A 52 -3.01 -0.06 -15.38
C GLU A 52 -4.22 -0.12 -14.45
N ASN A 53 -4.27 -1.11 -13.54
CA ASN A 53 -5.33 -1.27 -12.54
C ASN A 53 -5.19 -0.31 -11.34
N LEU A 54 -4.11 0.50 -11.32
CA LEU A 54 -3.90 1.44 -10.22
C LEU A 54 -4.87 2.62 -10.34
N PRO A 55 -5.75 2.87 -9.34
CA PRO A 55 -6.63 4.02 -9.36
C PRO A 55 -5.86 5.34 -9.35
N GLU A 56 -6.38 6.37 -10.01
CA GLU A 56 -5.80 7.72 -9.94
C GLU A 56 -5.86 8.29 -8.51
N GLY A 57 -6.97 8.05 -7.81
CA GLY A 57 -7.21 8.51 -6.45
C GLY A 57 -6.51 7.71 -5.34
N PRO A 58 -6.90 7.98 -4.08
CA PRO A 58 -6.40 7.24 -2.93
C PRO A 58 -6.86 5.79 -2.97
N CYS A 59 -6.01 4.88 -2.52
CA CYS A 59 -6.34 3.46 -2.39
C CYS A 59 -5.44 2.78 -1.35
N VAL A 60 -5.85 1.60 -0.91
CA VAL A 60 -5.02 0.73 -0.07
C VAL A 60 -4.50 -0.42 -0.93
N LEU A 61 -3.20 -0.39 -1.21
CA LEU A 61 -2.50 -1.49 -1.88
C LEU A 61 -2.24 -2.59 -0.84
N CYS A 62 -2.70 -3.79 -1.11
CA CYS A 62 -2.61 -4.92 -0.18
C CYS A 62 -1.81 -6.06 -0.79
N GLY A 63 -0.63 -6.32 -0.25
CA GLY A 63 0.28 -7.35 -0.75
C GLY A 63 0.46 -8.53 0.19
N ASN A 64 0.84 -9.69 -0.35
CA ASN A 64 1.43 -10.76 0.45
C ASN A 64 2.86 -10.38 0.85
N HIS A 65 3.33 -10.88 2.00
CA HIS A 65 4.62 -10.47 2.57
C HIS A 65 5.52 -11.69 2.83
N SER A 66 6.60 -11.81 2.07
CA SER A 66 7.54 -12.94 2.20
C SER A 66 9.01 -12.52 2.37
N GLY A 67 9.32 -11.26 2.14
CA GLY A 67 10.68 -10.77 2.22
C GLY A 67 10.81 -9.27 2.48
N PHE A 68 11.98 -8.84 2.90
CA PHE A 68 12.28 -7.42 3.14
C PHE A 68 12.11 -6.53 1.91
N ALA A 69 12.36 -7.09 0.73
CA ALA A 69 12.30 -6.35 -0.52
C ALA A 69 10.87 -6.22 -1.09
N ASP A 70 9.83 -6.78 -0.45
CA ASP A 70 8.48 -6.74 -0.99
C ASP A 70 7.96 -5.31 -1.23
N PRO A 71 8.14 -4.34 -0.32
CA PRO A 71 7.76 -2.96 -0.61
C PRO A 71 8.50 -2.39 -1.83
N LEU A 72 9.78 -2.73 -2.00
CA LEU A 72 10.58 -2.25 -3.13
C LEU A 72 10.07 -2.81 -4.47
N TRP A 73 9.59 -4.05 -4.49
CA TRP A 73 8.97 -4.63 -5.68
C TRP A 73 7.67 -3.93 -6.06
N VAL A 74 6.85 -3.57 -5.08
CA VAL A 74 5.65 -2.76 -5.34
C VAL A 74 6.04 -1.38 -5.87
N PHE A 75 7.05 -0.73 -5.27
CA PHE A 75 7.53 0.57 -5.76
C PHE A 75 8.07 0.48 -7.19
N GLN A 76 8.75 -0.63 -7.54
CA GLN A 76 9.22 -0.88 -8.91
C GLN A 76 8.06 -1.04 -9.91
N LEU A 77 6.99 -1.74 -9.52
CA LEU A 77 5.78 -1.86 -10.33
C LEU A 77 5.12 -0.49 -10.55
N LEU A 78 5.02 0.33 -9.51
CA LEU A 78 4.40 1.66 -9.58
C LEU A 78 5.23 2.66 -10.38
N GLY A 79 6.55 2.51 -10.35
CA GLY A 79 7.48 3.42 -11.01
C GLY A 79 7.88 4.64 -10.16
N PRO A 80 8.82 5.47 -10.64
CA PRO A 80 9.47 6.51 -9.83
C PRO A 80 8.56 7.71 -9.47
N LYS A 81 7.44 7.87 -10.14
CA LYS A 81 6.51 8.98 -9.91
C LYS A 81 5.56 8.73 -8.75
N ILE A 82 5.30 7.46 -8.41
CA ILE A 82 4.30 7.05 -7.43
C ILE A 82 5.01 6.36 -6.27
N LEU A 83 4.99 7.00 -5.11
CA LEU A 83 5.56 6.47 -3.88
C LEU A 83 4.45 6.39 -2.81
N PRO A 84 3.84 5.22 -2.57
CA PRO A 84 2.82 5.08 -1.55
C PRO A 84 3.44 5.18 -0.15
N TRP A 85 2.64 5.58 0.81
CA TRP A 85 2.99 5.46 2.21
C TRP A 85 2.97 3.98 2.62
N THR A 86 3.85 3.59 3.52
CA THR A 86 3.99 2.18 3.95
C THR A 86 4.06 2.08 5.46
N MET A 87 3.35 1.11 6.04
CA MET A 87 3.44 0.80 7.46
C MET A 87 4.64 -0.12 7.73
N ALA A 88 5.55 0.28 8.62
CA ALA A 88 6.69 -0.52 9.01
C ALA A 88 6.67 -0.79 10.53
N LYS A 89 7.15 -1.97 10.96
CA LYS A 89 7.22 -2.30 12.39
C LYS A 89 8.04 -1.25 13.15
N LYS A 90 7.52 -0.76 14.28
CA LYS A 90 8.16 0.28 15.11
C LYS A 90 9.62 -0.06 15.42
N SER A 91 9.92 -1.28 15.85
CA SER A 91 11.30 -1.70 16.16
C SER A 91 12.28 -1.59 14.97
N VAL A 92 11.79 -1.71 13.73
CA VAL A 92 12.59 -1.52 12.51
C VAL A 92 12.81 -0.03 12.24
N MET A 93 11.79 0.78 12.50
CA MET A 93 11.85 2.25 12.33
C MET A 93 12.72 2.94 13.38
N ASP A 94 12.95 2.29 14.52
CA ASP A 94 13.78 2.81 15.62
C ASP A 94 15.28 2.48 15.45
N THR A 95 15.65 1.70 14.42
CA THR A 95 17.07 1.44 14.12
C THR A 95 17.76 2.68 13.57
N PRO A 96 19.01 2.97 13.98
CA PRO A 96 19.66 4.26 13.70
C PRO A 96 19.93 4.53 12.21
N VAL A 97 20.14 3.50 11.40
CA VAL A 97 20.43 3.64 9.96
C VAL A 97 19.19 3.35 9.12
N LEU A 98 18.52 2.23 9.41
CA LEU A 98 17.39 1.78 8.60
C LEU A 98 16.14 2.64 8.82
N GLY A 99 15.90 3.14 10.02
CA GLY A 99 14.75 3.99 10.32
C GLY A 99 14.72 5.28 9.49
N PRO A 100 15.77 6.12 9.50
CA PRO A 100 15.85 7.31 8.63
C PRO A 100 15.73 6.97 7.14
N PHE A 101 16.36 5.88 6.69
CA PHE A 101 16.27 5.41 5.32
C PHE A 101 14.80 5.09 4.94
N LEU A 102 14.10 4.30 5.76
CA LEU A 102 12.70 3.96 5.52
C LEU A 102 11.77 5.18 5.52
N ARG A 103 12.03 6.17 6.38
CA ARG A 103 11.28 7.44 6.38
C ARG A 103 11.42 8.19 5.04
N THR A 104 12.58 8.12 4.40
CA THR A 104 12.79 8.66 3.04
C THR A 104 11.86 8.00 2.02
N PHE A 105 11.50 6.74 2.23
CA PHE A 105 10.53 5.99 1.44
C PHE A 105 9.10 6.07 1.99
N ARG A 106 8.77 7.16 2.70
CA ARG A 106 7.43 7.39 3.26
C ARG A 106 6.93 6.27 4.20
N ALA A 107 7.85 5.54 4.84
CA ALA A 107 7.47 4.60 5.87
C ALA A 107 7.16 5.32 7.18
N PHE A 108 6.13 4.86 7.89
CA PHE A 108 5.82 5.30 9.24
C PHE A 108 5.65 4.10 10.19
N PRO A 109 5.97 4.29 11.48
CA PRO A 109 5.96 3.21 12.44
C PRO A 109 4.54 2.73 12.74
N VAL A 110 4.40 1.42 12.99
CA VAL A 110 3.20 0.81 13.56
C VAL A 110 3.60 -0.20 14.63
N ASP A 111 2.96 -0.12 15.77
CA ASP A 111 2.97 -1.19 16.76
C ASP A 111 2.03 -2.31 16.27
N ARG A 112 2.58 -3.49 16.01
CA ARG A 112 1.82 -4.63 15.50
C ARG A 112 1.26 -5.52 16.60
N ASP A 113 1.73 -5.32 17.81
CA ASP A 113 1.39 -6.16 18.95
C ASP A 113 0.24 -5.53 19.76
N ASN A 114 -0.02 -4.22 19.57
CA ASN A 114 -1.10 -3.47 20.21
C ASN A 114 -1.91 -2.65 19.21
N VAL A 115 -3.06 -2.14 19.64
CA VAL A 115 -3.87 -1.20 18.84
C VAL A 115 -3.16 0.16 18.80
N ASP A 116 -2.57 0.47 17.67
CA ASP A 116 -1.83 1.74 17.44
C ASP A 116 -2.75 2.81 16.83
N LEU A 117 -3.39 3.59 17.70
CA LEU A 117 -4.26 4.69 17.29
C LEU A 117 -3.52 5.79 16.50
N ALA A 118 -2.23 6.00 16.76
CA ALA A 118 -1.43 6.99 16.05
C ALA A 118 -1.18 6.54 14.60
N ALA A 119 -0.82 5.26 14.41
CA ALA A 119 -0.67 4.68 13.08
C ALA A 119 -2.00 4.68 12.30
N ILE A 120 -3.13 4.35 12.94
CA ILE A 120 -4.46 4.41 12.32
C ILE A 120 -4.80 5.84 11.89
N LYS A 121 -4.62 6.84 12.76
CA LYS A 121 -4.85 8.25 12.43
C LYS A 121 -3.97 8.71 11.28
N LYS A 122 -2.69 8.34 11.28
CA LYS A 122 -1.75 8.66 10.19
C LYS A 122 -2.19 8.03 8.87
N ALA A 123 -2.58 6.75 8.87
CA ALA A 123 -3.06 6.05 7.67
C ALA A 123 -4.33 6.71 7.09
N LEU A 124 -5.31 7.02 7.93
CA LEU A 124 -6.53 7.70 7.50
C LEU A 124 -6.24 9.12 6.96
N SER A 125 -5.29 9.84 7.59
CA SER A 125 -4.84 11.14 7.07
C SER A 125 -4.19 11.02 5.69
N VAL A 126 -3.37 10.01 5.46
CA VAL A 126 -2.75 9.72 4.16
C VAL A 126 -3.83 9.51 3.09
N LEU A 127 -4.80 8.66 3.36
CA LEU A 127 -5.89 8.36 2.41
C LEU A 127 -6.79 9.58 2.17
N LYS A 128 -7.12 10.34 3.22
CA LYS A 128 -7.91 11.56 3.11
C LYS A 128 -7.21 12.66 2.27
N ASN A 129 -5.89 12.68 2.27
CA ASN A 129 -5.10 13.60 1.47
C ASN A 129 -4.96 13.16 -0.01
N GLY A 130 -5.64 12.10 -0.43
CA GLY A 130 -5.60 11.61 -1.81
C GLY A 130 -4.41 10.70 -2.11
N GLU A 131 -3.66 10.29 -1.09
CA GLU A 131 -2.45 9.49 -1.24
C GLU A 131 -2.74 7.99 -1.16
N LYS A 132 -1.79 7.20 -1.61
CA LYS A 132 -1.87 5.74 -1.62
C LYS A 132 -1.17 5.15 -0.40
N LEU A 133 -1.72 4.07 0.14
CA LEU A 133 -1.18 3.36 1.30
C LEU A 133 -0.88 1.91 0.94
N LEU A 134 0.34 1.45 1.22
CA LEU A 134 0.74 0.05 1.07
C LEU A 134 0.73 -0.65 2.42
N ILE A 135 -0.02 -1.72 2.51
CA ILE A 135 -0.14 -2.57 3.70
C ILE A 135 0.10 -4.03 3.30
N PHE A 136 0.71 -4.77 4.20
CA PHE A 136 0.82 -6.21 4.14
C PHE A 136 -0.06 -6.81 5.23
N PRO A 137 -1.29 -7.29 4.91
CA PRO A 137 -2.26 -7.74 5.92
C PRO A 137 -1.76 -8.90 6.77
N GLU A 138 -0.83 -9.71 6.27
CA GLU A 138 -0.21 -10.80 7.03
C GLU A 138 0.53 -10.31 8.29
N GLY A 139 0.82 -9.02 8.40
CA GLY A 139 1.44 -8.38 9.57
C GLY A 139 2.88 -8.83 9.86
N THR A 140 3.33 -9.94 9.28
CA THR A 140 4.68 -10.49 9.41
C THR A 140 5.08 -11.16 8.09
N ARG A 141 6.36 -11.48 7.95
CA ARG A 141 6.86 -12.21 6.77
C ARG A 141 6.51 -13.68 6.86
N VAL A 142 5.74 -14.18 5.91
CA VAL A 142 5.30 -15.56 5.85
C VAL A 142 6.27 -16.38 4.99
N LYS A 143 6.79 -17.46 5.56
CA LYS A 143 7.64 -18.41 4.81
C LYS A 143 6.78 -19.25 3.88
N LYS A 144 7.36 -19.70 2.76
CA LYS A 144 6.68 -20.59 1.79
C LYS A 144 6.10 -21.81 2.51
N GLY A 145 4.83 -22.09 2.26
CA GLY A 145 4.10 -23.21 2.86
C GLY A 145 3.56 -22.99 4.27
N LYS A 146 3.83 -21.81 4.88
CA LYS A 146 3.18 -21.41 6.15
C LYS A 146 2.00 -20.49 5.84
N LYS A 147 0.96 -20.57 6.66
CA LYS A 147 -0.16 -19.62 6.67
C LYS A 147 0.03 -18.65 7.82
N SER A 148 -0.38 -17.41 7.64
CA SER A 148 -0.53 -16.41 8.68
C SER A 148 -1.98 -15.98 8.68
N GLU A 149 -2.54 -15.73 9.83
CA GLU A 149 -3.85 -15.09 9.93
C GLU A 149 -3.70 -13.62 9.57
N PRO A 150 -4.31 -13.17 8.47
CA PRO A 150 -4.19 -11.78 8.05
C PRO A 150 -4.98 -10.87 8.99
N LYS A 151 -4.42 -9.71 9.29
CA LYS A 151 -5.04 -8.69 10.15
C LYS A 151 -5.99 -7.83 9.35
N SER A 152 -7.18 -7.57 9.88
CA SER A 152 -8.25 -6.79 9.22
C SER A 152 -7.97 -5.27 9.11
N GLY A 153 -6.82 -4.80 9.60
CA GLY A 153 -6.49 -3.38 9.60
C GLY A 153 -6.50 -2.70 8.23
N ALA A 154 -6.08 -3.39 7.16
CA ALA A 154 -6.10 -2.85 5.81
C ALA A 154 -7.54 -2.63 5.31
N VAL A 155 -8.41 -3.61 5.53
CA VAL A 155 -9.81 -3.58 5.14
C VAL A 155 -10.58 -2.54 5.95
N LEU A 156 -10.33 -2.46 7.27
CA LEU A 156 -10.90 -1.44 8.14
C LEU A 156 -10.50 -0.01 7.71
N LEU A 157 -9.25 0.21 7.34
CA LEU A 157 -8.77 1.53 6.89
C LEU A 157 -9.41 1.92 5.55
N ALA A 158 -9.53 1.00 4.61
CA ALA A 158 -10.20 1.23 3.33
C ALA A 158 -11.68 1.57 3.54
N GLN A 159 -12.38 0.81 4.38
CA GLN A 159 -13.77 1.05 4.73
C GLN A 159 -13.97 2.43 5.38
N ARG A 160 -13.16 2.79 6.38
CA ARG A 160 -13.26 4.09 7.07
C ARG A 160 -12.93 5.28 6.20
N ALA A 161 -12.03 5.11 5.25
CA ALA A 161 -11.63 6.15 4.32
C ALA A 161 -12.52 6.22 3.07
N GLY A 162 -13.37 5.22 2.82
CA GLY A 162 -14.20 5.13 1.62
C GLY A 162 -13.37 4.99 0.35
N VAL A 163 -12.28 4.21 0.38
CA VAL A 163 -11.36 4.04 -0.73
C VAL A 163 -11.25 2.57 -1.15
N PRO A 164 -10.94 2.28 -2.42
CA PRO A 164 -10.80 0.91 -2.89
C PRO A 164 -9.58 0.19 -2.32
N LEU A 165 -9.67 -1.14 -2.26
CA LEU A 165 -8.57 -2.07 -2.05
C LEU A 165 -7.98 -2.48 -3.40
N VAL A 166 -6.67 -2.62 -3.45
CA VAL A 166 -5.94 -3.09 -4.65
C VAL A 166 -5.07 -4.28 -4.25
N PRO A 167 -5.42 -5.50 -4.66
CA PRO A 167 -4.62 -6.68 -4.35
C PRO A 167 -3.33 -6.68 -5.17
N VAL A 168 -2.21 -7.03 -4.53
CA VAL A 168 -0.90 -7.12 -5.18
C VAL A 168 -0.23 -8.43 -4.78
N TYR A 169 0.09 -9.26 -5.76
CA TYR A 169 0.84 -10.48 -5.53
C TYR A 169 2.33 -10.29 -5.81
N ILE A 170 3.16 -10.87 -4.94
CA ILE A 170 4.61 -10.91 -5.08
C ILE A 170 5.06 -12.36 -4.92
N THR A 171 5.86 -12.87 -5.84
CA THR A 171 6.33 -14.27 -5.81
C THR A 171 6.94 -14.64 -4.46
N HIS A 172 6.45 -15.73 -3.86
CA HIS A 172 6.93 -16.31 -2.61
C HIS A 172 8.23 -17.12 -2.78
N GLY A 173 9.01 -17.19 -1.70
CA GLY A 173 10.13 -18.14 -1.60
C GLY A 173 11.21 -17.93 -2.66
N ARG A 174 11.49 -16.68 -2.95
CA ARG A 174 12.45 -16.27 -3.98
C ARG A 174 13.86 -16.75 -3.67
N LYS A 175 14.46 -17.43 -4.63
CA LYS A 175 15.89 -17.73 -4.63
C LYS A 175 16.63 -16.64 -5.42
N PRO A 176 17.90 -16.37 -5.11
CA PRO A 176 18.74 -15.50 -5.94
C PRO A 176 18.70 -15.90 -7.41
N PHE A 177 18.76 -14.93 -8.30
CA PHE A 177 18.82 -15.13 -9.75
C PHE A 177 17.62 -15.92 -10.33
N GLN A 178 16.44 -15.81 -9.73
CA GLN A 178 15.19 -16.36 -10.25
C GLN A 178 14.21 -15.23 -10.61
N PRO A 179 13.33 -15.47 -11.61
CA PRO A 179 12.32 -14.48 -11.97
C PRO A 179 11.32 -14.25 -10.83
N ILE A 180 10.90 -13.00 -10.70
CA ILE A 180 9.85 -12.59 -9.77
C ILE A 180 8.65 -12.13 -10.57
N LYS A 181 7.46 -12.61 -10.22
CA LYS A 181 6.20 -12.02 -10.66
C LYS A 181 5.77 -10.98 -9.61
N VAL A 182 5.38 -9.78 -10.06
CA VAL A 182 4.68 -8.78 -9.26
C VAL A 182 3.45 -8.38 -10.05
N VAL A 183 2.30 -8.73 -9.56
CA VAL A 183 1.03 -8.58 -10.27
C VAL A 183 0.07 -7.76 -9.43
N MET A 184 -0.45 -6.68 -9.99
CA MET A 184 -1.51 -5.88 -9.39
C MET A 184 -2.84 -6.29 -10.01
N GLY A 185 -3.79 -6.66 -9.17
CA GLY A 185 -5.16 -6.94 -9.58
C GLY A 185 -6.01 -5.68 -9.70
N GLU A 186 -7.23 -5.85 -10.13
CA GLU A 186 -8.20 -4.77 -10.23
C GLU A 186 -8.54 -4.18 -8.86
N ALA A 187 -8.70 -2.86 -8.83
CA ALA A 187 -9.18 -2.16 -7.66
C ALA A 187 -10.66 -2.49 -7.41
N TYR A 188 -11.02 -2.75 -6.17
CA TYR A 188 -12.41 -3.02 -5.82
C TYR A 188 -12.76 -2.44 -4.45
N THR A 189 -14.05 -2.16 -4.26
CA THR A 189 -14.59 -1.76 -2.96
C THR A 189 -15.47 -2.91 -2.45
N PRO A 190 -15.17 -3.48 -1.27
CA PRO A 190 -16.04 -4.48 -0.68
C PRO A 190 -17.44 -3.93 -0.42
N GLU A 191 -18.46 -4.76 -0.62
CA GLU A 191 -19.80 -4.44 -0.15
C GLU A 191 -19.88 -4.65 1.36
N TRP A 192 -20.55 -3.72 2.05
CA TRP A 192 -20.66 -3.70 3.49
C TRP A 192 -22.13 -3.85 3.90
N SER A 193 -22.40 -4.71 4.90
CA SER A 193 -23.74 -4.85 5.46
C SER A 193 -24.23 -3.57 6.14
N CYS A 194 -23.30 -2.80 6.71
CA CYS A 194 -23.59 -1.56 7.40
C CYS A 194 -22.39 -0.61 7.41
N ARG A 195 -22.62 0.63 7.84
CA ARG A 195 -21.58 1.65 7.94
C ARG A 195 -20.45 1.34 8.94
N ARG A 196 -20.74 0.49 9.93
CA ARG A 196 -19.77 0.05 10.96
C ARG A 196 -19.82 -1.47 11.03
N PRO A 197 -19.09 -2.15 10.13
CA PRO A 197 -19.02 -3.60 10.11
C PRO A 197 -18.45 -4.13 11.44
N ASP A 198 -18.89 -5.29 11.84
CA ASP A 198 -18.37 -5.98 13.00
C ASP A 198 -17.02 -6.67 12.71
N ALA A 199 -16.46 -7.33 13.72
CA ALA A 199 -15.17 -8.00 13.58
C ALA A 199 -15.24 -9.19 12.62
N ALA A 200 -16.38 -9.91 12.60
CA ALA A 200 -16.56 -11.08 11.75
C ALA A 200 -16.62 -10.69 10.26
N GLU A 201 -17.37 -9.63 9.93
CA GLU A 201 -17.42 -9.12 8.57
C GLU A 201 -16.06 -8.60 8.09
N LEU A 202 -15.31 -7.89 8.96
CA LEU A 202 -13.96 -7.43 8.65
C LEU A 202 -13.00 -8.60 8.39
N GLU A 203 -13.11 -9.69 9.12
CA GLU A 203 -12.31 -10.90 8.93
C GLU A 203 -12.67 -11.62 7.62
N GLU A 204 -13.97 -11.75 7.33
CA GLU A 204 -14.46 -12.29 6.05
C GLU A 204 -13.90 -11.51 4.87
N LYS A 205 -14.02 -10.17 4.87
CA LYS A 205 -13.51 -9.33 3.78
C LYS A 205 -11.98 -9.34 3.70
N THR A 206 -11.29 -9.56 4.82
CA THR A 206 -9.84 -9.75 4.83
C THR A 206 -9.44 -11.07 4.19
N THR A 207 -10.18 -12.12 4.46
CA THR A 207 -9.96 -13.45 3.85
C THR A 207 -10.22 -13.39 2.34
N GLU A 208 -11.31 -12.72 1.92
CA GLU A 208 -11.61 -12.47 0.50
C GLU A 208 -10.48 -11.69 -0.20
N LEU A 209 -9.99 -10.62 0.43
CA LEU A 209 -8.86 -9.84 -0.08
C LEU A 209 -7.62 -10.72 -0.29
N MET A 210 -7.26 -11.54 0.71
CA MET A 210 -6.07 -12.38 0.62
C MET A 210 -6.23 -13.50 -0.41
N ALA A 211 -7.44 -14.03 -0.59
CA ALA A 211 -7.74 -14.96 -1.68
C ALA A 211 -7.47 -14.30 -3.05
N LYS A 212 -7.99 -13.07 -3.27
CA LYS A 212 -7.71 -12.30 -4.49
C LYS A 212 -6.20 -12.06 -4.69
N VAL A 213 -5.46 -11.72 -3.62
CA VAL A 213 -4.00 -11.55 -3.70
C VAL A 213 -3.31 -12.82 -4.18
N TYR A 214 -3.66 -13.98 -3.60
CA TYR A 214 -3.01 -15.24 -3.97
C TYR A 214 -3.44 -15.80 -5.33
N ASP A 215 -4.66 -15.52 -5.78
CA ASP A 215 -5.15 -15.90 -7.10
C ASP A 215 -4.37 -15.24 -8.24
N LEU A 216 -3.87 -14.03 -8.04
CA LEU A 216 -2.97 -13.34 -8.99
C LEU A 216 -1.64 -14.09 -9.20
N GLY A 217 -1.28 -14.99 -8.31
CA GLY A 217 -0.06 -15.78 -8.37
C GLY A 217 -0.17 -17.05 -9.21
N LYS A 218 -1.40 -17.48 -9.49
CA LYS A 218 -1.68 -18.66 -10.33
C LYS A 218 -1.46 -18.30 -11.79
#